data_3dea37220a5afaf7d58e5b1d7991a575
#
_entry.id   3dea37220a5afaf7d58e5b1d7991a575
#
_cell.length_a   1.000
_cell.length_b   1.000
_cell.length_c   1.000
_cell.angle_alpha   90.00
_cell.angle_beta   90.00
_cell.angle_gamma   90.00
#
_symmetry.space_group_name_H-M   'P 1'
#
loop_
_entity.id
_entity.type
_entity.pdbx_description
1 polymer ?
#
loop_
_entity_poly.entity_id
_entity_poly.type
_entity_poly.pdbx_seq_one_letter_code
_entity_poly.pdbx_strand_id
1 'polypeptide(L)'
;MTLHFINARLIDPEDLSESEGSLTVENGLVAAAGDASPPKGATVIDCGGKCLAPGIVDIGVKVGEPGERHKESFRSAALAAAAGGVTTIIARPDTHPAIDTPETLEFVTRRAAEASPVRIRHMAALTKGRLGKEMTEIGFLRDAGAIAFTDV
;
A
#
# COMPACT_ATOMS: atom_id res chain seq x y z
N MET A 1 14.42 -14.40 -2.71
CA MET A 1 14.47 -14.40 -1.23
C MET A 1 13.29 -15.19 -0.73
N THR A 2 13.53 -16.18 0.16
CA THR A 2 12.48 -17.03 0.74
C THR A 2 12.37 -16.74 2.23
N LEU A 3 11.19 -16.39 2.70
CA LEU A 3 10.84 -16.25 4.12
C LEU A 3 9.92 -17.41 4.53
N HIS A 4 10.13 -17.92 5.73
CA HIS A 4 9.26 -18.95 6.28
C HIS A 4 8.89 -18.58 7.72
N PHE A 5 7.60 -18.32 7.93
CA PHE A 5 7.04 -17.96 9.23
C PHE A 5 6.55 -19.24 9.91
N ILE A 6 6.94 -19.45 11.17
CA ILE A 6 6.52 -20.60 12.00
C ILE A 6 5.81 -20.14 13.25
N ASN A 7 5.08 -21.05 13.90
CA ASN A 7 4.34 -20.79 15.13
C ASN A 7 3.41 -19.58 15.00
N ALA A 8 2.71 -19.47 13.86
CA ALA A 8 1.79 -18.38 13.56
C ALA A 8 0.34 -18.83 13.73
N ARG A 9 -0.52 -17.90 14.15
CA ARG A 9 -1.97 -17.97 13.96
C ARG A 9 -2.27 -17.30 12.62
N LEU A 10 -2.54 -18.11 11.60
CA LEU A 10 -2.87 -17.64 10.26
C LEU A 10 -4.32 -17.16 10.22
N ILE A 11 -4.53 -15.91 9.82
CA ILE A 11 -5.87 -15.31 9.70
C ILE A 11 -6.15 -15.06 8.22
N ASP A 12 -7.20 -15.67 7.70
CA ASP A 12 -7.72 -15.40 6.38
C ASP A 12 -8.99 -14.53 6.49
N PRO A 13 -8.93 -13.26 6.05
CA PRO A 13 -10.08 -12.37 6.11
C PRO A 13 -11.13 -12.64 5.04
N GLU A 14 -10.85 -13.46 4.02
CA GLU A 14 -11.80 -13.76 2.95
C GLU A 14 -12.90 -14.69 3.46
N ASP A 15 -12.54 -15.74 4.19
CA ASP A 15 -13.48 -16.71 4.75
C ASP A 15 -13.62 -16.61 6.28
N LEU A 16 -12.89 -15.66 6.90
CA LEU A 16 -12.83 -15.45 8.36
C LEU A 16 -12.28 -16.67 9.11
N SER A 17 -11.47 -17.47 8.45
CA SER A 17 -10.85 -18.64 9.09
C SER A 17 -9.62 -18.27 9.90
N GLU A 18 -9.35 -19.08 10.91
CA GLU A 18 -8.14 -19.03 11.72
C GLU A 18 -7.57 -20.44 11.85
N SER A 19 -6.25 -20.58 11.64
CA SER A 19 -5.54 -21.84 11.81
C SER A 19 -4.14 -21.61 12.40
N GLU A 20 -3.65 -22.57 13.17
CA GLU A 20 -2.23 -22.57 13.57
C GLU A 20 -1.40 -23.20 12.46
N GLY A 21 -0.17 -22.66 12.24
CA GLY A 21 0.69 -23.21 11.23
C GLY A 21 1.85 -22.33 10.82
N SER A 22 2.29 -22.54 9.60
CA SER A 22 3.40 -21.82 8.96
C SER A 22 2.97 -21.16 7.66
N LEU A 23 3.73 -20.16 7.22
CA LEU A 23 3.56 -19.50 5.93
C LEU A 23 4.91 -19.36 5.24
N THR A 24 4.99 -19.79 3.98
CA THR A 24 6.18 -19.59 3.14
C THR A 24 5.91 -18.49 2.12
N VAL A 25 6.82 -17.52 2.03
CA VAL A 25 6.81 -16.47 1.01
C VAL A 25 8.06 -16.61 0.15
N GLU A 26 7.86 -16.77 -1.16
CA GLU A 26 8.92 -16.85 -2.17
C GLU A 26 8.74 -15.73 -3.20
N ASN A 27 9.79 -14.94 -3.42
CA ASN A 27 9.79 -13.85 -4.40
C ASN A 27 8.59 -12.87 -4.24
N GLY A 28 8.18 -12.62 -3.00
CA GLY A 28 7.07 -11.71 -2.68
C GLY A 28 5.67 -12.31 -2.81
N LEU A 29 5.56 -13.61 -3.09
CA LEU A 29 4.28 -14.33 -3.20
C LEU A 29 4.17 -15.39 -2.12
N VAL A 30 2.96 -15.66 -1.64
CA VAL A 30 2.67 -16.80 -0.77
C VAL A 30 2.81 -18.08 -1.59
N ALA A 31 3.78 -18.92 -1.21
CA ALA A 31 4.06 -20.20 -1.87
C ALA A 31 3.38 -21.36 -1.17
N ALA A 32 3.24 -21.33 0.17
CA ALA A 32 2.58 -22.35 0.96
C ALA A 32 2.03 -21.76 2.26
N ALA A 33 0.92 -22.28 2.74
CA ALA A 33 0.33 -21.99 4.05
C ALA A 33 -0.12 -23.30 4.71
N GLY A 34 -0.08 -23.36 6.04
CA GLY A 34 -0.46 -24.52 6.83
C GLY A 34 0.75 -25.20 7.49
N ASP A 35 0.69 -26.51 7.65
CA ASP A 35 1.76 -27.26 8.32
C ASP A 35 2.84 -27.69 7.32
N ALA A 36 3.85 -26.84 7.15
CA ALA A 36 4.95 -27.07 6.20
C ALA A 36 6.32 -26.88 6.89
N SER A 37 7.29 -27.69 6.49
CA SER A 37 8.69 -27.54 6.94
C SER A 37 9.38 -26.41 6.17
N PRO A 38 10.35 -25.71 6.80
CA PRO A 38 11.10 -24.65 6.16
C PRO A 38 11.84 -25.13 4.91
N PRO A 39 11.71 -24.48 3.76
CA PRO A 39 12.51 -24.77 2.58
C PRO A 39 14.00 -24.57 2.86
N LYS A 40 14.86 -25.33 2.20
CA LYS A 40 16.31 -25.20 2.35
C LYS A 40 16.76 -23.77 1.98
N GLY A 41 17.46 -23.11 2.92
CA GLY A 41 17.96 -21.75 2.72
C GLY A 41 16.95 -20.64 2.96
N ALA A 42 15.75 -20.94 3.44
CA ALA A 42 14.79 -19.94 3.85
C ALA A 42 15.23 -19.22 5.14
N THR A 43 14.94 -17.95 5.25
CA THR A 43 15.02 -17.20 6.51
C THR A 43 13.78 -17.56 7.34
N VAL A 44 14.01 -18.21 8.49
CA VAL A 44 12.92 -18.61 9.39
C VAL A 44 12.61 -17.50 10.39
N ILE A 45 11.33 -17.19 10.54
CA ILE A 45 10.81 -16.19 11.48
C ILE A 45 9.81 -16.89 12.42
N ASP A 46 10.13 -16.93 13.71
CA ASP A 46 9.20 -17.45 14.71
C ASP A 46 8.21 -16.37 15.13
N CYS A 47 6.94 -16.60 14.88
CA CYS A 47 5.85 -15.69 15.24
C CYS A 47 5.47 -15.80 16.72
N GLY A 48 5.88 -16.84 17.45
CA GLY A 48 5.61 -17.02 18.87
C GLY A 48 4.12 -17.00 19.21
N GLY A 49 3.28 -17.60 18.36
CA GLY A 49 1.83 -17.64 18.51
C GLY A 49 1.10 -16.34 18.12
N LYS A 50 1.79 -15.37 17.55
CA LYS A 50 1.14 -14.12 17.08
C LYS A 50 0.36 -14.35 15.80
N CYS A 51 -0.64 -13.48 15.56
CA CYS A 51 -1.39 -13.48 14.31
C CYS A 51 -0.52 -13.09 13.13
N LEU A 52 -0.68 -13.81 12.04
CA LEU A 52 -0.16 -13.49 10.72
C LEU A 52 -1.34 -13.34 9.77
N ALA A 53 -1.55 -12.15 9.27
CA ALA A 53 -2.67 -11.78 8.41
C ALA A 53 -2.17 -10.99 7.21
N PRO A 54 -2.96 -10.83 6.14
CA PRO A 54 -2.68 -9.85 5.10
C PRO A 54 -2.50 -8.46 5.70
N GLY A 55 -1.57 -7.67 5.13
CA GLY A 55 -1.35 -6.31 5.59
C GLY A 55 -2.54 -5.41 5.30
N ILE A 56 -2.78 -4.43 6.18
CA ILE A 56 -3.91 -3.49 6.07
C ILE A 56 -3.72 -2.62 4.83
N VAL A 57 -4.80 -2.38 4.11
CA VAL A 57 -4.91 -1.38 3.03
C VAL A 57 -5.71 -0.20 3.56
N ASP A 58 -5.07 0.97 3.67
CA ASP A 58 -5.71 2.21 4.14
C ASP A 58 -6.07 3.09 2.95
N ILE A 59 -7.39 3.34 2.78
CA ILE A 59 -7.95 4.02 1.62
C ILE A 59 -8.34 5.45 1.99
N GLY A 60 -7.88 6.42 1.17
CA GLY A 60 -8.25 7.83 1.34
C GLY A 60 -7.32 8.60 2.30
N VAL A 61 -6.06 8.19 2.36
CA VAL A 61 -5.06 8.85 3.22
C VAL A 61 -4.63 10.18 2.62
N LYS A 62 -4.66 11.25 3.42
CA LYS A 62 -4.06 12.51 3.05
C LYS A 62 -2.55 12.45 3.29
N VAL A 63 -1.77 12.74 2.25
CA VAL A 63 -0.33 12.96 2.36
C VAL A 63 -0.02 14.36 1.86
N GLY A 64 0.76 15.13 2.62
CA GLY A 64 1.05 16.53 2.30
C GLY A 64 2.06 16.75 1.17
N GLU A 65 2.58 15.71 0.56
CA GLU A 65 3.54 15.80 -0.55
C GLU A 65 2.84 15.46 -1.89
N PRO A 66 2.92 16.33 -2.90
CA PRO A 66 3.60 17.64 -2.97
C PRO A 66 2.82 18.79 -2.33
N GLY A 67 3.54 19.88 -2.08
CA GLY A 67 3.00 21.18 -1.66
C GLY A 67 3.03 21.42 -0.16
N GLU A 68 2.65 20.46 0.67
CA GLU A 68 2.59 20.57 2.14
C GLU A 68 3.55 19.59 2.85
N ARG A 69 4.67 19.26 2.22
CA ARG A 69 5.65 18.28 2.73
C ARG A 69 6.14 18.56 4.16
N HIS A 70 6.10 19.82 4.59
CA HIS A 70 6.45 20.22 5.96
C HIS A 70 5.44 19.71 7.01
N LYS A 71 4.20 19.42 6.62
CA LYS A 71 3.18 18.80 7.48
C LYS A 71 3.33 17.29 7.49
N GLU A 72 3.46 16.68 6.30
CA GLU A 72 3.66 15.26 6.13
C GLU A 72 4.27 14.95 4.76
N SER A 73 5.26 14.06 4.74
CA SER A 73 5.90 13.54 3.54
C SER A 73 5.48 12.10 3.27
N PHE A 74 5.72 11.57 2.05
CA PHE A 74 5.54 10.14 1.77
C PHE A 74 6.31 9.26 2.75
N ARG A 75 7.53 9.67 3.15
CA ARG A 75 8.34 8.92 4.10
C ARG A 75 7.71 8.88 5.49
N SER A 76 7.26 10.01 6.04
CA SER A 76 6.67 10.07 7.38
C SER A 76 5.34 9.31 7.44
N ALA A 77 4.45 9.52 6.46
CA ALA A 77 3.20 8.79 6.35
C ALA A 77 3.44 7.27 6.26
N ALA A 78 4.38 6.85 5.43
CA ALA A 78 4.70 5.43 5.24
C ALA A 78 5.31 4.77 6.47
N LEU A 79 6.14 5.48 7.24
CA LEU A 79 6.68 4.96 8.50
C LEU A 79 5.59 4.81 9.57
N ALA A 80 4.66 5.77 9.65
CA ALA A 80 3.51 5.68 10.54
C ALA A 80 2.59 4.51 10.15
N ALA A 81 2.32 4.35 8.86
CA ALA A 81 1.57 3.25 8.29
C ALA A 81 2.19 1.89 8.64
N ALA A 82 3.50 1.72 8.38
CA ALA A 82 4.22 0.49 8.70
C ALA A 82 4.17 0.15 10.19
N ALA A 83 4.29 1.15 11.07
CA ALA A 83 4.19 0.96 12.51
C ALA A 83 2.80 0.48 12.96
N GLY A 84 1.73 0.85 12.21
CA GLY A 84 0.36 0.41 12.42
C GLY A 84 -0.05 -0.88 11.70
N GLY A 85 0.89 -1.53 10.96
CA GLY A 85 0.57 -2.74 10.18
C GLY A 85 -0.08 -2.46 8.82
N VAL A 86 -0.15 -1.19 8.41
CA VAL A 86 -0.61 -0.80 7.07
C VAL A 86 0.52 -1.05 6.07
N THR A 87 0.27 -1.89 5.08
CA THR A 87 1.25 -2.25 4.04
C THR A 87 0.99 -1.58 2.70
N THR A 88 -0.22 -1.01 2.55
CA THR A 88 -0.61 -0.26 1.35
C THR A 88 -1.43 0.97 1.73
N ILE A 89 -1.02 2.12 1.23
CA ILE A 89 -1.73 3.39 1.35
C ILE A 89 -2.33 3.73 -0.03
N ILE A 90 -3.58 4.16 -0.04
CA ILE A 90 -4.22 4.78 -1.18
C ILE A 90 -4.35 6.28 -0.89
N ALA A 91 -3.43 7.06 -1.45
CA ALA A 91 -3.32 8.49 -1.20
C ALA A 91 -4.35 9.29 -2.00
N ARG A 92 -4.93 10.31 -1.37
CA ARG A 92 -5.90 11.23 -1.97
C ARG A 92 -5.21 12.25 -2.88
N PRO A 93 -5.96 12.85 -3.85
CA PRO A 93 -5.40 13.82 -4.79
C PRO A 93 -5.36 15.27 -4.26
N ASP A 94 -5.70 15.51 -2.99
CA ASP A 94 -5.79 16.86 -2.38
C ASP A 94 -4.42 17.43 -1.98
N THR A 95 -3.52 17.44 -2.95
CA THR A 95 -2.16 17.98 -2.89
C THR A 95 -2.06 19.35 -3.58
N HIS A 96 -0.89 19.99 -3.57
CA HIS A 96 -0.61 21.22 -4.29
C HIS A 96 0.66 21.07 -5.16
N PRO A 97 0.53 20.95 -6.51
CA PRO A 97 -0.75 20.95 -7.23
C PRO A 97 -1.60 19.70 -6.94
N ALA A 98 -2.89 19.77 -7.27
CA ALA A 98 -3.77 18.59 -7.22
C ALA A 98 -3.26 17.52 -8.21
N ILE A 99 -3.53 16.25 -7.93
CA ILE A 99 -3.20 15.15 -8.84
C ILE A 99 -4.31 15.05 -9.89
N ASP A 100 -4.28 15.93 -10.88
CA ASP A 100 -5.31 16.08 -11.92
C ASP A 100 -4.77 15.93 -13.35
N THR A 101 -3.46 15.70 -13.49
CA THR A 101 -2.80 15.38 -14.77
C THR A 101 -1.91 14.14 -14.66
N PRO A 102 -1.67 13.42 -15.77
CA PRO A 102 -0.78 12.25 -15.80
C PRO A 102 0.64 12.59 -15.30
N GLU A 103 1.19 13.75 -15.64
CA GLU A 103 2.54 14.16 -15.27
C GLU A 103 2.66 14.31 -13.74
N THR A 104 1.64 14.92 -13.11
CA THR A 104 1.60 15.04 -11.64
C THR A 104 1.49 13.67 -10.98
N LEU A 105 0.65 12.79 -11.53
CA LEU A 105 0.48 11.41 -11.04
C LEU A 105 1.77 10.60 -11.15
N GLU A 106 2.46 10.64 -12.29
CA GLU A 106 3.73 9.96 -12.50
C GLU A 106 4.82 10.48 -11.54
N PHE A 107 4.87 11.79 -11.35
CA PHE A 107 5.81 12.40 -10.40
C PHE A 107 5.60 11.87 -8.98
N VAL A 108 4.37 11.92 -8.47
CA VAL A 108 4.08 11.47 -7.09
C VAL A 108 4.28 9.97 -6.93
N THR A 109 3.95 9.17 -7.95
CA THR A 109 4.14 7.71 -7.93
C THR A 109 5.62 7.35 -7.82
N ARG A 110 6.47 7.95 -8.64
CA ARG A 110 7.92 7.75 -8.58
C ARG A 110 8.47 8.21 -7.23
N ARG A 111 8.07 9.40 -6.79
CA ARG A 111 8.54 9.97 -5.52
C ARG A 111 8.15 9.13 -4.31
N ALA A 112 6.93 8.59 -4.30
CA ALA A 112 6.46 7.69 -3.27
C ALA A 112 7.26 6.38 -3.25
N ALA A 113 7.52 5.79 -4.42
CA ALA A 113 8.31 4.55 -4.53
C ALA A 113 9.74 4.70 -3.99
N GLU A 114 10.37 5.87 -4.19
CA GLU A 114 11.72 6.15 -3.68
C GLU A 114 11.77 6.36 -2.17
N ALA A 115 10.70 6.86 -1.55
CA ALA A 115 10.68 7.35 -0.18
C ALA A 115 10.04 6.40 0.83
N SER A 116 9.25 5.42 0.37
CA SER A 116 8.32 4.67 1.20
C SER A 116 8.72 3.21 1.38
N PRO A 117 8.70 2.66 2.62
CA PRO A 117 8.83 1.23 2.89
C PRO A 117 7.54 0.45 2.65
N VAL A 118 6.38 1.13 2.53
CA VAL A 118 5.09 0.52 2.20
C VAL A 118 4.65 0.90 0.80
N ARG A 119 3.72 0.16 0.22
CA ARG A 119 3.19 0.48 -1.11
C ARG A 119 2.28 1.70 -1.02
N ILE A 120 2.55 2.72 -1.86
CA ILE A 120 1.65 3.88 -2.01
C ILE A 120 1.08 3.87 -3.43
N ARG A 121 -0.24 3.88 -3.51
CA ARG A 121 -1.01 4.08 -4.74
C ARG A 121 -1.76 5.40 -4.64
N HIS A 122 -2.15 5.95 -5.78
CA HIS A 122 -2.76 7.27 -5.83
C HIS A 122 -4.15 7.25 -6.43
N MET A 123 -5.05 8.02 -5.83
CA MET A 123 -6.25 8.51 -6.49
C MET A 123 -5.88 9.74 -7.31
N ALA A 124 -6.61 9.99 -8.40
CA ALA A 124 -6.56 11.25 -9.13
C ALA A 124 -7.81 12.09 -8.86
N ALA A 125 -7.71 13.38 -9.11
CA ALA A 125 -8.85 14.28 -9.03
C ALA A 125 -9.87 13.96 -10.13
N LEU A 126 -11.15 14.00 -9.79
CA LEU A 126 -12.24 13.84 -10.74
C LEU A 126 -12.38 15.08 -11.63
N THR A 127 -12.20 16.25 -11.03
CA THR A 127 -12.25 17.53 -11.74
C THR A 127 -10.94 18.30 -11.66
N LYS A 128 -10.64 19.09 -12.69
CA LYS A 128 -9.43 19.92 -12.75
C LYS A 128 -9.34 20.84 -11.54
N GLY A 129 -8.19 20.80 -10.86
CA GLY A 129 -7.97 21.52 -9.61
C GLY A 129 -8.93 21.15 -8.47
N ARG A 130 -9.73 20.10 -8.62
CA ARG A 130 -10.79 19.68 -7.66
C ARG A 130 -11.85 20.77 -7.45
N LEU A 131 -12.21 21.47 -8.53
CA LEU A 131 -13.12 22.62 -8.47
C LEU A 131 -14.59 22.25 -8.73
N GLY A 132 -14.89 20.99 -9.05
CA GLY A 132 -16.27 20.54 -9.34
C GLY A 132 -16.84 21.09 -10.65
N LYS A 133 -16.00 21.54 -11.59
CA LYS A 133 -16.45 22.26 -12.80
C LYS A 133 -16.13 21.52 -14.09
N GLU A 134 -14.93 21.08 -14.29
CA GLU A 134 -14.44 20.48 -15.52
C GLU A 134 -13.78 19.15 -15.19
N MET A 135 -14.21 18.08 -15.86
CA MET A 135 -13.63 16.75 -15.66
C MET A 135 -12.17 16.69 -16.09
N THR A 136 -11.39 15.90 -15.39
CA THR A 136 -10.02 15.55 -15.79
C THR A 136 -10.05 14.54 -16.94
N GLU A 137 -8.89 14.31 -17.55
CA GLU A 137 -8.69 13.29 -18.58
C GLU A 137 -8.60 11.89 -17.95
N ILE A 138 -9.75 11.37 -17.49
CA ILE A 138 -9.87 10.13 -16.72
C ILE A 138 -9.15 8.95 -17.41
N GLY A 139 -9.27 8.84 -18.74
CA GLY A 139 -8.62 7.78 -19.51
C GLY A 139 -7.11 7.82 -19.38
N PHE A 140 -6.49 8.97 -19.57
CA PHE A 140 -5.05 9.13 -19.45
C PHE A 140 -4.56 8.97 -18.01
N LEU A 141 -5.31 9.46 -17.04
CA LEU A 141 -4.98 9.28 -15.63
C LEU A 141 -5.06 7.81 -15.20
N ARG A 142 -6.09 7.08 -15.67
CA ARG A 142 -6.18 5.64 -15.45
C ARG A 142 -4.98 4.90 -16.05
N ASP A 143 -4.61 5.22 -17.28
CA ASP A 143 -3.50 4.59 -17.99
C ASP A 143 -2.15 4.95 -17.34
N ALA A 144 -2.03 6.13 -16.72
CA ALA A 144 -0.90 6.52 -15.88
C ALA A 144 -0.90 5.86 -14.48
N GLY A 145 -1.93 5.10 -14.13
CA GLY A 145 -1.97 4.27 -12.91
C GLY A 145 -2.82 4.80 -11.76
N ALA A 146 -3.71 5.77 -12.01
CA ALA A 146 -4.73 6.15 -11.02
C ALA A 146 -5.65 4.96 -10.72
N ILE A 147 -5.89 4.68 -9.44
CA ILE A 147 -6.72 3.54 -9.04
C ILE A 147 -8.16 3.93 -8.69
N ALA A 148 -8.41 5.22 -8.47
CA ALA A 148 -9.72 5.79 -8.18
C ALA A 148 -9.71 7.29 -8.49
N PHE A 149 -10.90 7.91 -8.49
CA PHE A 149 -11.09 9.33 -8.75
C PHE A 149 -11.96 9.96 -7.66
N THR A 150 -11.55 11.12 -7.17
CA THR A 150 -12.28 11.85 -6.13
C THR A 150 -11.87 13.32 -6.10
N ASP A 151 -12.73 14.19 -5.56
CA ASP A 151 -12.44 15.62 -5.36
C ASP A 151 -12.36 16.01 -3.86
N VAL A 152 -12.21 15.03 -2.96
CA VAL A 152 -12.03 15.29 -1.52
C VAL A 152 -10.75 16.06 -1.19
#